data_c43e4dbc253f6ab3d3dc7c5472d93490
#
_entry.id   c43e4dbc253f6ab3d3dc7c5472d93490
#
_cell.length_a   1.000
_cell.length_b   1.000
_cell.length_c   1.000
_cell.angle_alpha   90.00
_cell.angle_beta   90.00
_cell.angle_gamma   90.00
#
_symmetry.space_group_name_H-M   'P 1'
#
loop_
_entity.id
_entity.type
_entity.pdbx_description
1 polymer ?
#
loop_
_entity_poly.entity_id
_entity_poly.type
_entity_poly.pdbx_seq_one_letter_code
_entity_poly.pdbx_strand_id
1 'polypeptide(L)'
;MKVLIVGSGGREHAIAWKVAQSKKVDKIYCAPGNAGISEVAECVPIGAMEFDKLVAFAKEKEIDLTVIGMDDPLVGGIVDVFEKEGLRVFGPRKNAAILEGSKAFSKDLMKKYNIPTAAYETFTDPEKALEYLETAKMPIVLKADGLALGKGVLICQTLEEAKEGVKTLMMDKKFGSAGDEIVIEEFMTGREVSVLSFVDGNIVKIMSSAQDHKRAKDGDQ
;
A
#
# COMPACT_ATOMS: atom_id res chain seq x y z
N MET A 1 -3.81 -5.23 27.62
CA MET A 1 -2.75 -5.25 26.59
C MET A 1 -2.36 -3.82 26.26
N LYS A 2 -1.07 -3.56 26.10
CA LYS A 2 -0.54 -2.31 25.52
C LYS A 2 -0.33 -2.52 24.00
N VAL A 3 -0.88 -1.66 23.19
CA VAL A 3 -0.80 -1.75 21.72
C VAL A 3 -0.05 -0.54 21.17
N LEU A 4 0.88 -0.77 20.26
CA LEU A 4 1.52 0.26 19.45
C LEU A 4 0.97 0.20 18.03
N ILE A 5 0.52 1.32 17.49
CA ILE A 5 0.11 1.46 16.08
C ILE A 5 1.14 2.33 15.38
N VAL A 6 1.71 1.84 14.27
CA VAL A 6 2.69 2.59 13.48
C VAL A 6 2.00 3.21 12.27
N GLY A 7 2.04 4.55 12.21
CA GLY A 7 1.47 5.33 11.14
C GLY A 7 0.77 6.61 11.63
N SER A 8 0.20 7.38 10.70
CA SER A 8 -0.37 8.71 10.99
C SER A 8 -1.59 9.08 10.14
N GLY A 9 -2.12 8.16 9.36
CA GLY A 9 -3.23 8.40 8.44
C GLY A 9 -4.61 8.08 9.03
N GLY A 10 -5.62 8.18 8.17
CA GLY A 10 -7.01 7.84 8.51
C GLY A 10 -7.20 6.35 8.81
N ARG A 11 -6.42 5.48 8.15
CA ARG A 11 -6.42 4.03 8.42
C ARG A 11 -5.98 3.74 9.85
N GLU A 12 -4.89 4.32 10.30
CA GLU A 12 -4.36 4.16 11.65
C GLU A 12 -5.31 4.76 12.69
N HIS A 13 -5.96 5.89 12.36
CA HIS A 13 -7.00 6.46 13.22
C HIS A 13 -8.19 5.50 13.39
N ALA A 14 -8.69 4.92 12.31
CA ALA A 14 -9.78 3.94 12.36
C ALA A 14 -9.40 2.68 13.18
N ILE A 15 -8.15 2.20 13.01
CA ILE A 15 -7.62 1.08 13.79
C ILE A 15 -7.55 1.46 15.27
N ALA A 16 -6.98 2.61 15.62
CA ALA A 16 -6.86 3.09 17.00
C ALA A 16 -8.25 3.24 17.67
N TRP A 17 -9.18 3.87 16.97
CA TRP A 17 -10.56 4.02 17.42
C TRP A 17 -11.24 2.67 17.66
N LYS A 18 -11.05 1.71 16.78
CA LYS A 18 -11.64 0.37 16.94
C LYS A 18 -10.98 -0.42 18.05
N VAL A 19 -9.65 -0.36 18.16
CA VAL A 19 -8.87 -1.03 19.21
C VAL A 19 -9.23 -0.48 20.60
N ALA A 20 -9.49 0.84 20.72
CA ALA A 20 -9.91 1.48 21.97
C ALA A 20 -11.24 0.95 22.53
N GLN A 21 -12.08 0.35 21.72
CA GLN A 21 -13.33 -0.27 22.15
C GLN A 21 -13.15 -1.68 22.75
N SER A 22 -11.94 -2.23 22.68
CA SER A 22 -11.65 -3.59 23.14
C SER A 22 -11.38 -3.63 24.64
N LYS A 23 -12.15 -4.45 25.37
CA LYS A 23 -11.91 -4.71 26.80
C LYS A 23 -10.55 -5.38 27.11
N LYS A 24 -9.83 -5.84 26.08
CA LYS A 24 -8.51 -6.47 26.22
C LYS A 24 -7.36 -5.45 26.14
N VAL A 25 -7.64 -4.19 25.78
CA VAL A 25 -6.65 -3.16 25.57
C VAL A 25 -6.74 -2.14 26.70
N ASP A 26 -5.64 -1.92 27.37
CA ASP A 26 -5.51 -1.01 28.50
C ASP A 26 -4.87 0.32 28.06
N LYS A 27 -3.97 0.27 27.08
CA LYS A 27 -3.24 1.45 26.59
C LYS A 27 -2.95 1.32 25.09
N ILE A 28 -3.09 2.41 24.37
CA ILE A 28 -2.75 2.52 22.96
C ILE A 28 -1.72 3.64 22.79
N TYR A 29 -0.65 3.33 22.06
CA TYR A 29 0.33 4.29 21.56
C TYR A 29 0.23 4.34 20.04
N CYS A 30 0.50 5.50 19.44
CA CYS A 30 0.58 5.63 17.98
C CYS A 30 1.81 6.43 17.60
N ALA A 31 2.59 5.95 16.64
CA ALA A 31 3.85 6.56 16.21
C ALA A 31 3.87 6.78 14.68
N PRO A 32 3.94 8.02 14.21
CA PRO A 32 3.90 9.26 14.98
C PRO A 32 2.49 9.67 15.42
N GLY A 33 1.43 9.11 14.83
CA GLY A 33 0.05 9.52 15.09
C GLY A 33 -0.33 10.85 14.43
N ASN A 34 -1.50 11.36 14.80
CA ASN A 34 -2.03 12.66 14.38
C ASN A 34 -3.00 13.21 15.44
N ALA A 35 -3.51 14.42 15.23
CA ALA A 35 -4.41 15.08 16.16
C ALA A 35 -5.69 14.28 16.45
N GLY A 36 -6.30 13.64 15.45
CA GLY A 36 -7.49 12.80 15.68
C GLY A 36 -7.18 11.53 16.47
N ILE A 37 -6.03 10.92 16.21
CA ILE A 37 -5.55 9.74 16.95
C ILE A 37 -5.30 10.07 18.42
N SER A 38 -4.85 11.30 18.73
CA SER A 38 -4.57 11.72 20.12
C SER A 38 -5.80 11.75 21.03
N GLU A 39 -7.01 11.69 20.47
CA GLU A 39 -8.25 11.58 21.25
C GLU A 39 -8.45 10.18 21.86
N VAL A 40 -7.84 9.14 21.26
CA VAL A 40 -8.02 7.73 21.66
C VAL A 40 -6.72 7.00 21.96
N ALA A 41 -5.56 7.59 21.66
CA ALA A 41 -4.24 6.99 21.85
C ALA A 41 -3.22 8.06 22.26
N GLU A 42 -2.13 7.66 22.87
CA GLU A 42 -0.97 8.51 23.12
C GLU A 42 -0.08 8.55 21.87
N CYS A 43 0.03 9.73 21.26
CA CYS A 43 0.90 9.93 20.11
C CYS A 43 2.36 10.07 20.56
N VAL A 44 3.27 9.37 19.89
CA VAL A 44 4.70 9.33 20.20
C VAL A 44 5.49 9.91 19.02
N PRO A 45 6.39 10.88 19.22
CA PRO A 45 7.11 11.55 18.14
C PRO A 45 8.24 10.69 17.56
N ILE A 46 7.90 9.49 17.08
CA ILE A 46 8.81 8.57 16.39
C ILE A 46 8.25 8.35 14.98
N GLY A 47 9.08 8.62 13.97
CA GLY A 47 8.69 8.40 12.57
C GLY A 47 8.49 6.93 12.24
N ALA A 48 7.56 6.63 11.33
CA ALA A 48 7.21 5.26 10.98
C ALA A 48 8.36 4.45 10.36
N MET A 49 9.38 5.13 9.80
CA MET A 49 10.58 4.51 9.24
C MET A 49 11.77 4.44 10.22
N GLU A 50 11.60 4.90 11.45
CA GLU A 50 12.66 4.88 12.48
C GLU A 50 12.61 3.57 13.28
N PHE A 51 12.87 2.45 12.61
CA PHE A 51 12.66 1.10 13.15
C PHE A 51 13.36 0.85 14.48
N ASP A 52 14.62 1.27 14.62
CA ASP A 52 15.39 1.09 15.86
C ASP A 52 14.75 1.82 17.06
N LYS A 53 14.23 3.04 16.82
CA LYS A 53 13.53 3.80 17.86
C LYS A 53 12.18 3.18 18.22
N LEU A 54 11.46 2.67 17.22
CA LEU A 54 10.19 1.97 17.43
C LEU A 54 10.39 0.68 18.24
N VAL A 55 11.43 -0.09 17.94
CA VAL A 55 11.81 -1.28 18.71
C VAL A 55 12.19 -0.91 20.14
N ALA A 56 13.04 0.10 20.32
CA ALA A 56 13.45 0.55 21.66
C ALA A 56 12.23 0.97 22.49
N PHE A 57 11.33 1.76 21.90
CA PHE A 57 10.08 2.20 22.53
C PHE A 57 9.18 1.01 22.88
N ALA A 58 9.03 0.05 21.96
CA ALA A 58 8.20 -1.12 22.20
C ALA A 58 8.71 -1.97 23.38
N LYS A 59 10.04 -2.11 23.52
CA LYS A 59 10.68 -2.77 24.66
C LYS A 59 10.51 -1.98 25.95
N GLU A 60 10.80 -0.67 25.93
CA GLU A 60 10.69 0.22 27.10
C GLU A 60 9.27 0.25 27.68
N LYS A 61 8.27 0.32 26.81
CA LYS A 61 6.86 0.37 27.22
C LYS A 61 6.24 -0.99 27.43
N GLU A 62 6.97 -2.07 27.17
CA GLU A 62 6.47 -3.46 27.26
C GLU A 62 5.21 -3.63 26.37
N ILE A 63 5.34 -3.30 25.09
CA ILE A 63 4.22 -3.42 24.13
C ILE A 63 3.87 -4.89 23.89
N ASP A 64 2.61 -5.25 24.07
CA ASP A 64 2.12 -6.62 23.85
C ASP A 64 1.90 -6.93 22.37
N LEU A 65 1.54 -5.94 21.56
CA LEU A 65 1.28 -6.08 20.13
C LEU A 65 1.55 -4.76 19.40
N THR A 66 2.31 -4.84 18.31
CA THR A 66 2.48 -3.73 17.38
C THR A 66 1.68 -3.99 16.11
N VAL A 67 0.95 -2.98 15.62
CA VAL A 67 0.19 -3.02 14.37
C VAL A 67 0.80 -2.02 13.41
N ILE A 68 1.17 -2.48 12.21
CA ILE A 68 1.73 -1.62 11.18
C ILE A 68 0.61 -1.23 10.23
N GLY A 69 0.26 0.07 10.19
CA GLY A 69 -0.84 0.59 9.40
C GLY A 69 -0.45 1.18 8.03
N MET A 70 0.86 1.37 7.78
CA MET A 70 1.40 1.99 6.57
C MET A 70 2.16 1.00 5.70
N ASP A 71 2.14 1.24 4.39
CA ASP A 71 2.78 0.38 3.39
C ASP A 71 4.31 0.53 3.40
N ASP A 72 4.84 1.77 3.49
CA ASP A 72 6.29 2.04 3.45
C ASP A 72 7.08 1.26 4.51
N PRO A 73 6.72 1.26 5.82
CA PRO A 73 7.41 0.46 6.82
C PRO A 73 7.34 -1.04 6.56
N LEU A 74 6.22 -1.55 6.02
CA LEU A 74 6.07 -2.97 5.68
C LEU A 74 7.03 -3.37 4.57
N VAL A 75 7.06 -2.60 3.48
CA VAL A 75 8.01 -2.80 2.37
C VAL A 75 9.45 -2.61 2.83
N GLY A 76 9.68 -1.69 3.77
CA GLY A 76 10.97 -1.48 4.42
C GLY A 76 11.43 -2.67 5.28
N GLY A 77 10.51 -3.53 5.73
CA GLY A 77 10.81 -4.74 6.51
C GLY A 77 10.71 -4.57 8.02
N ILE A 78 9.89 -3.64 8.51
CA ILE A 78 9.70 -3.41 9.95
C ILE A 78 9.27 -4.68 10.69
N VAL A 79 8.45 -5.54 10.06
CA VAL A 79 7.97 -6.79 10.68
C VAL A 79 9.14 -7.72 10.95
N ASP A 80 10.05 -7.89 9.98
CA ASP A 80 11.24 -8.73 10.13
C ASP A 80 12.14 -8.21 11.26
N VAL A 81 12.25 -6.88 11.41
CA VAL A 81 13.03 -6.26 12.50
C VAL A 81 12.39 -6.54 13.87
N PHE A 82 11.07 -6.36 14.00
CA PHE A 82 10.36 -6.61 15.25
C PHE A 82 10.41 -8.09 15.67
N GLU A 83 10.18 -9.01 14.71
CA GLU A 83 10.25 -10.44 14.97
C GLU A 83 11.65 -10.89 15.41
N LYS A 84 12.72 -10.36 14.79
CA LYS A 84 14.11 -10.63 15.19
C LYS A 84 14.38 -10.23 16.63
N GLU A 85 13.70 -9.20 17.12
CA GLU A 85 13.81 -8.70 18.49
C GLU A 85 12.82 -9.39 19.47
N GLY A 86 12.08 -10.42 19.01
CA GLY A 86 11.12 -11.17 19.80
C GLY A 86 9.83 -10.40 20.11
N LEU A 87 9.55 -9.30 19.41
CA LEU A 87 8.36 -8.46 19.60
C LEU A 87 7.21 -8.95 18.72
N ARG A 88 6.01 -9.02 19.30
CA ARG A 88 4.82 -9.39 18.55
C ARG A 88 4.41 -8.21 17.63
N VAL A 89 4.25 -8.53 16.36
CA VAL A 89 3.87 -7.54 15.35
C VAL A 89 2.84 -8.13 14.39
N PHE A 90 1.89 -7.32 13.97
CA PHE A 90 0.91 -7.63 12.94
C PHE A 90 1.21 -6.85 11.68
N GLY A 91 1.46 -7.58 10.60
CA GLY A 91 1.77 -7.10 9.27
C GLY A 91 2.50 -8.18 8.46
N PRO A 92 2.56 -8.06 7.14
CA PRO A 92 3.35 -8.96 6.30
C PRO A 92 4.85 -8.70 6.48
N ARG A 93 5.65 -9.76 6.43
CA ARG A 93 7.11 -9.65 6.30
C ARG A 93 7.47 -9.00 4.97
N LYS A 94 8.70 -8.49 4.87
CA LYS A 94 9.20 -7.81 3.68
C LYS A 94 9.00 -8.61 2.38
N ASN A 95 9.25 -9.92 2.43
CA ASN A 95 9.09 -10.82 1.28
C ASN A 95 7.63 -10.98 0.81
N ALA A 96 6.65 -10.69 1.65
CA ALA A 96 5.24 -10.68 1.29
C ALA A 96 4.73 -9.25 1.03
N ALA A 97 5.27 -8.24 1.72
CA ALA A 97 4.92 -6.84 1.52
C ALA A 97 5.27 -6.33 0.11
N ILE A 98 6.16 -7.01 -0.62
CA ILE A 98 6.46 -6.71 -2.02
C ILE A 98 5.23 -6.82 -2.93
N LEU A 99 4.20 -7.56 -2.54
CA LEU A 99 2.93 -7.62 -3.27
C LEU A 99 2.26 -6.23 -3.40
N GLU A 100 2.44 -5.36 -2.40
CA GLU A 100 2.01 -3.97 -2.47
C GLU A 100 3.16 -3.08 -2.99
N GLY A 101 4.39 -3.41 -2.64
CA GLY A 101 5.58 -2.64 -2.97
C GLY A 101 5.96 -2.64 -4.45
N SER A 102 5.56 -3.65 -5.24
CA SER A 102 5.81 -3.75 -6.67
C SER A 102 4.58 -4.27 -7.41
N LYS A 103 4.07 -3.45 -8.31
CA LYS A 103 2.94 -3.80 -9.18
C LYS A 103 3.34 -4.86 -10.21
N ALA A 104 4.54 -4.75 -10.77
CA ALA A 104 5.11 -5.71 -11.70
C ALA A 104 5.19 -7.09 -11.05
N PHE A 105 5.78 -7.18 -9.85
CA PHE A 105 5.84 -8.42 -9.08
C PHE A 105 4.45 -9.02 -8.82
N SER A 106 3.49 -8.19 -8.40
CA SER A 106 2.12 -8.64 -8.14
C SER A 106 1.44 -9.17 -9.39
N LYS A 107 1.62 -8.50 -10.52
CA LYS A 107 1.07 -8.94 -11.81
C LYS A 107 1.67 -10.27 -12.24
N ASP A 108 2.98 -10.43 -12.14
CA ASP A 108 3.67 -11.68 -12.47
C ASP A 108 3.22 -12.83 -11.56
N LEU A 109 3.04 -12.56 -10.26
CA LEU A 109 2.49 -13.54 -9.33
C LEU A 109 1.07 -13.96 -9.72
N MET A 110 0.20 -12.99 -10.04
CA MET A 110 -1.17 -13.28 -10.48
C MET A 110 -1.17 -14.11 -11.77
N LYS A 111 -0.33 -13.76 -12.73
CA LYS A 111 -0.15 -14.53 -13.98
C LYS A 111 0.33 -15.96 -13.70
N LYS A 112 1.34 -16.10 -12.85
CA LYS A 112 1.92 -17.41 -12.47
C LYS A 112 0.90 -18.35 -11.85
N TYR A 113 -0.01 -17.82 -11.03
CA TYR A 113 -1.01 -18.62 -10.29
C TYR A 113 -2.41 -18.55 -10.89
N ASN A 114 -2.57 -18.00 -12.09
CA ASN A 114 -3.86 -17.84 -12.78
C ASN A 114 -4.89 -17.06 -11.94
N ILE A 115 -4.44 -16.06 -11.17
CA ILE A 115 -5.32 -15.15 -10.45
C ILE A 115 -5.85 -14.11 -11.45
N PRO A 116 -7.17 -13.91 -11.57
CA PRO A 116 -7.73 -12.96 -12.51
C PRO A 116 -7.19 -11.54 -12.26
N THR A 117 -6.71 -10.91 -13.33
CA THR A 117 -6.22 -9.53 -13.33
C THR A 117 -6.33 -8.94 -14.72
N ALA A 118 -6.27 -7.61 -14.85
CA ALA A 118 -6.19 -6.93 -16.15
C ALA A 118 -5.01 -7.47 -16.98
N ALA A 119 -5.18 -7.61 -18.29
CA ALA A 119 -4.07 -7.88 -19.19
C ALA A 119 -3.01 -6.77 -19.06
N TYR A 120 -1.74 -7.13 -19.06
CA TYR A 120 -0.66 -6.19 -18.77
C TYR A 120 0.64 -6.60 -19.44
N GLU A 121 1.53 -5.61 -19.60
CA GLU A 121 2.95 -5.80 -19.89
C GLU A 121 3.78 -4.84 -19.02
N THR A 122 5.03 -5.22 -18.73
CA THR A 122 5.95 -4.42 -17.92
C THR A 122 7.13 -3.92 -18.76
N PHE A 123 7.57 -2.69 -18.52
CA PHE A 123 8.62 -2.06 -19.29
C PHE A 123 9.60 -1.33 -18.39
N THR A 124 10.89 -1.63 -18.57
CA THR A 124 12.02 -0.88 -17.99
C THR A 124 12.70 0.00 -19.05
N ASP A 125 12.31 -0.15 -20.32
CA ASP A 125 12.80 0.60 -21.46
C ASP A 125 11.67 1.44 -22.05
N PRO A 126 11.78 2.78 -22.02
CA PRO A 126 10.73 3.67 -22.53
C PRO A 126 10.47 3.51 -24.04
N GLU A 127 11.49 3.16 -24.85
CA GLU A 127 11.31 2.99 -26.30
C GLU A 127 10.44 1.75 -26.58
N LYS A 128 10.65 0.65 -25.85
CA LYS A 128 9.82 -0.54 -25.95
C LYS A 128 8.38 -0.31 -25.46
N ALA A 129 8.22 0.50 -24.42
CA ALA A 129 6.90 0.90 -23.96
C ALA A 129 6.16 1.71 -25.04
N LEU A 130 6.83 2.66 -25.68
CA LEU A 130 6.26 3.44 -26.78
C LEU A 130 5.91 2.56 -28.00
N GLU A 131 6.77 1.61 -28.35
CA GLU A 131 6.50 0.66 -29.45
C GLU A 131 5.26 -0.20 -29.16
N TYR A 132 5.13 -0.72 -27.92
CA TYR A 132 3.95 -1.48 -27.49
C TYR A 132 2.65 -0.68 -27.63
N LEU A 133 2.69 0.61 -27.27
CA LEU A 133 1.51 1.48 -27.34
C LEU A 133 0.96 1.66 -28.76
N GLU A 134 1.78 1.53 -29.82
CA GLU A 134 1.31 1.63 -31.21
C GLU A 134 0.27 0.58 -31.57
N THR A 135 0.27 -0.55 -30.87
CA THR A 135 -0.67 -1.66 -31.12
C THR A 135 -1.69 -1.85 -30.00
N ALA A 136 -1.54 -1.12 -28.91
CA ALA A 136 -2.39 -1.23 -27.74
C ALA A 136 -3.79 -0.63 -27.99
N LYS A 137 -4.81 -1.20 -27.35
CA LYS A 137 -6.16 -0.66 -27.39
C LYS A 137 -6.33 0.45 -26.35
N MET A 138 -7.01 1.52 -26.75
CA MET A 138 -7.37 2.62 -25.86
C MET A 138 -8.83 2.47 -25.38
N PRO A 139 -9.17 2.93 -24.16
CA PRO A 139 -8.26 3.53 -23.18
C PRO A 139 -7.31 2.51 -22.55
N ILE A 140 -6.18 2.99 -21.99
CA ILE A 140 -5.16 2.17 -21.37
C ILE A 140 -4.68 2.81 -20.05
N VAL A 141 -4.12 2.00 -19.14
CA VAL A 141 -3.65 2.48 -17.84
C VAL A 141 -2.14 2.28 -17.72
N LEU A 142 -1.42 3.35 -17.43
CA LEU A 142 0.00 3.31 -17.13
C LEU A 142 0.20 3.48 -15.62
N LYS A 143 1.02 2.63 -15.02
CA LYS A 143 1.33 2.67 -13.59
C LYS A 143 2.84 2.64 -13.37
N ALA A 144 3.38 3.61 -12.65
CA ALA A 144 4.74 3.50 -12.12
C ALA A 144 4.81 2.34 -11.14
N ASP A 145 5.87 1.55 -11.18
CA ASP A 145 6.10 0.50 -10.19
C ASP A 145 6.49 1.12 -8.84
N GLY A 146 6.23 0.43 -7.73
CA GLY A 146 6.46 0.95 -6.40
C GLY A 146 5.29 1.76 -5.80
N LEU A 147 5.49 2.27 -4.59
CA LEU A 147 4.41 2.86 -3.79
C LEU A 147 3.92 4.22 -4.27
N ALA A 148 4.65 4.99 -5.03
CA ALA A 148 4.32 6.28 -5.66
C ALA A 148 3.20 7.12 -4.98
N LEU A 149 2.89 6.86 -3.70
CA LEU A 149 1.84 7.48 -2.88
C LEU A 149 0.45 7.53 -3.58
N GLY A 150 0.13 6.51 -4.40
CA GLY A 150 -1.11 6.44 -5.16
C GLY A 150 -1.21 7.42 -6.35
N LYS A 151 -0.16 8.17 -6.65
CA LYS A 151 -0.14 9.21 -7.70
C LYS A 151 0.49 8.75 -9.01
N GLY A 152 1.11 7.59 -9.03
CA GLY A 152 1.81 7.03 -10.20
C GLY A 152 0.90 6.28 -11.19
N VAL A 153 -0.39 6.62 -11.27
CA VAL A 153 -1.37 5.98 -12.17
C VAL A 153 -1.94 7.01 -13.14
N LEU A 154 -1.85 6.72 -14.43
CA LEU A 154 -2.39 7.53 -15.52
C LEU A 154 -3.38 6.71 -16.33
N ILE A 155 -4.60 7.20 -16.49
CA ILE A 155 -5.61 6.64 -17.39
C ILE A 155 -5.56 7.46 -18.67
N CYS A 156 -5.14 6.84 -19.77
CA CYS A 156 -4.93 7.50 -21.04
C CYS A 156 -6.06 7.12 -22.02
N GLN A 157 -6.75 8.12 -22.51
CA GLN A 157 -7.87 7.93 -23.44
C GLN A 157 -7.39 7.81 -24.90
N THR A 158 -6.25 8.42 -25.21
CA THR A 158 -5.66 8.45 -26.55
C THR A 158 -4.22 7.94 -26.55
N LEU A 159 -3.72 7.57 -27.73
CA LEU A 159 -2.33 7.16 -27.91
C LEU A 159 -1.35 8.27 -27.53
N GLU A 160 -1.69 9.52 -27.86
CA GLU A 160 -0.87 10.70 -27.56
C GLU A 160 -0.75 10.90 -26.05
N GLU A 161 -1.85 10.77 -25.31
CA GLU A 161 -1.84 10.82 -23.83
C GLU A 161 -0.98 9.69 -23.25
N ALA A 162 -1.07 8.48 -23.80
CA ALA A 162 -0.29 7.35 -23.33
C ALA A 162 1.21 7.54 -23.58
N LYS A 163 1.61 8.06 -24.73
CA LYS A 163 3.01 8.40 -25.05
C LYS A 163 3.57 9.48 -24.13
N GLU A 164 2.82 10.53 -23.87
CA GLU A 164 3.22 11.57 -22.90
C GLU A 164 3.26 11.01 -21.47
N GLY A 165 2.38 10.05 -21.15
CA GLY A 165 2.40 9.31 -19.90
C GLY A 165 3.69 8.53 -19.70
N VAL A 166 4.15 7.77 -20.70
CA VAL A 166 5.45 7.05 -20.66
C VAL A 166 6.59 8.03 -20.43
N LYS A 167 6.61 9.16 -21.16
CA LYS A 167 7.63 10.18 -20.98
C LYS A 167 7.64 10.73 -19.56
N THR A 168 6.49 11.11 -19.04
CA THR A 168 6.33 11.65 -17.68
C THR A 168 6.80 10.67 -16.60
N LEU A 169 6.45 9.38 -16.75
CA LEU A 169 6.77 8.37 -15.75
C LEU A 169 8.23 7.92 -15.81
N MET A 170 8.73 7.59 -17.01
CA MET A 170 10.02 6.94 -17.19
C MET A 170 11.17 7.90 -17.48
N MET A 171 10.94 8.94 -18.34
CA MET A 171 12.00 9.84 -18.79
C MET A 171 12.18 11.02 -17.84
N ASP A 172 11.09 11.70 -17.49
CA ASP A 172 11.14 12.85 -16.59
C ASP A 172 11.27 12.44 -15.11
N LYS A 173 11.14 11.15 -14.82
CA LYS A 173 11.23 10.55 -13.48
C LYS A 173 10.43 11.31 -12.42
N LYS A 174 9.22 11.74 -12.77
CA LYS A 174 8.34 12.52 -11.89
C LYS A 174 8.09 11.83 -10.53
N PHE A 175 8.21 10.49 -10.47
CA PHE A 175 8.04 9.69 -9.27
C PHE A 175 9.36 9.02 -8.81
N GLY A 176 10.51 9.61 -9.17
CA GLY A 176 11.82 9.08 -8.80
C GLY A 176 12.05 7.68 -9.34
N SER A 177 12.64 6.79 -8.52
CA SER A 177 12.93 5.40 -8.90
C SER A 177 11.69 4.55 -9.19
N ALA A 178 10.49 4.96 -8.74
CA ALA A 178 9.26 4.26 -9.08
C ALA A 178 8.94 4.30 -10.59
N GLY A 179 9.52 5.27 -11.33
CA GLY A 179 9.41 5.37 -12.78
C GLY A 179 10.47 4.58 -13.55
N ASP A 180 11.38 3.85 -12.88
CA ASP A 180 12.37 3.01 -13.56
C ASP A 180 11.71 1.79 -14.23
N GLU A 181 10.55 1.39 -13.76
CA GLU A 181 9.71 0.36 -14.33
C GLU A 181 8.25 0.83 -14.36
N ILE A 182 7.54 0.54 -15.43
CA ILE A 182 6.09 0.80 -15.53
C ILE A 182 5.33 -0.48 -15.90
N VAL A 183 4.10 -0.54 -15.41
CA VAL A 183 3.10 -1.53 -15.83
C VAL A 183 2.11 -0.82 -16.74
N ILE A 184 1.92 -1.32 -17.95
CA ILE A 184 0.87 -0.90 -18.89
C ILE A 184 -0.20 -1.97 -18.88
N GLU A 185 -1.43 -1.60 -18.53
CA GLU A 185 -2.53 -2.56 -18.41
C GLU A 185 -3.81 -2.08 -19.09
N GLU A 186 -4.65 -3.02 -19.50
CA GLU A 186 -5.96 -2.71 -20.04
C GLU A 186 -6.82 -1.93 -19.07
N PHE A 187 -7.63 -1.03 -19.59
CA PHE A 187 -8.62 -0.32 -18.81
C PHE A 187 -9.83 -1.18 -18.56
N MET A 188 -10.03 -1.58 -17.31
CA MET A 188 -11.20 -2.35 -16.90
C MET A 188 -12.38 -1.44 -16.59
N THR A 189 -13.57 -1.86 -16.98
CA THR A 189 -14.84 -1.21 -16.65
C THR A 189 -15.66 -2.11 -15.73
N GLY A 190 -16.51 -1.50 -14.91
CA GLY A 190 -17.39 -2.23 -14.01
C GLY A 190 -17.55 -1.53 -12.66
N ARG A 191 -18.29 -2.18 -11.76
CA ARG A 191 -18.45 -1.69 -10.40
C ARG A 191 -17.28 -2.17 -9.53
N GLU A 192 -16.60 -1.22 -8.91
CA GLU A 192 -15.51 -1.52 -7.99
C GLU A 192 -16.04 -2.05 -6.65
N VAL A 193 -15.35 -3.03 -6.09
CA VAL A 193 -15.58 -3.54 -4.73
C VAL A 193 -14.25 -3.93 -4.10
N SER A 194 -14.05 -3.52 -2.85
CA SER A 194 -12.90 -3.91 -2.03
C SER A 194 -13.30 -5.01 -1.05
N VAL A 195 -12.56 -6.11 -1.05
CA VAL A 195 -12.72 -7.22 -0.11
C VAL A 195 -11.44 -7.34 0.72
N LEU A 196 -11.47 -6.84 1.94
CA LEU A 196 -10.37 -6.93 2.89
C LEU A 196 -10.47 -8.21 3.70
N SER A 197 -9.32 -8.78 4.06
CA SER A 197 -9.28 -10.02 4.85
C SER A 197 -8.11 -10.02 5.82
N PHE A 198 -8.30 -10.62 6.99
CA PHE A 198 -7.20 -11.04 7.85
C PHE A 198 -6.70 -12.39 7.41
N VAL A 199 -5.40 -12.55 7.26
CA VAL A 199 -4.76 -13.79 6.79
C VAL A 199 -3.58 -14.12 7.69
N ASP A 200 -3.46 -15.39 8.12
CA ASP A 200 -2.33 -15.87 8.92
C ASP A 200 -1.55 -17.02 8.23
N GLY A 201 -1.84 -17.26 6.95
CA GLY A 201 -1.26 -18.35 6.17
C GLY A 201 -2.10 -19.64 6.15
N ASN A 202 -2.96 -19.85 7.15
CA ASN A 202 -3.83 -21.02 7.25
C ASN A 202 -5.31 -20.64 7.19
N ILE A 203 -5.67 -19.49 7.72
CA ILE A 203 -7.05 -19.04 7.85
C ILE A 203 -7.19 -17.68 7.17
N VAL A 204 -8.29 -17.52 6.43
CA VAL A 204 -8.73 -16.25 5.86
C VAL A 204 -10.03 -15.83 6.54
N LYS A 205 -10.04 -14.66 7.16
CA LYS A 205 -11.24 -14.04 7.74
C LYS A 205 -11.62 -12.81 6.94
N ILE A 206 -12.66 -12.93 6.12
CA ILE A 206 -13.17 -11.87 5.27
C ILE A 206 -13.89 -10.83 6.11
N MET A 207 -13.60 -9.56 5.88
CA MET A 207 -14.31 -8.40 6.43
C MET A 207 -15.53 -8.08 5.56
N SER A 208 -16.41 -7.21 6.05
CA SER A 208 -17.47 -6.64 5.21
C SER A 208 -16.84 -5.95 4.01
N SER A 209 -17.36 -6.21 2.83
CA SER A 209 -16.90 -5.53 1.61
C SER A 209 -17.19 -4.04 1.67
N ALA A 210 -16.34 -3.26 1.01
CA ALA A 210 -16.44 -1.81 0.92
C ALA A 210 -16.33 -1.37 -0.55
N GLN A 211 -16.74 -0.16 -0.83
CA GLN A 211 -16.59 0.45 -2.14
C GLN A 211 -15.84 1.78 -2.00
N ASP A 212 -14.79 1.95 -2.78
CA ASP A 212 -14.10 3.23 -2.90
C ASP A 212 -14.84 4.16 -3.85
N HIS A 213 -14.90 5.43 -3.49
CA HIS A 213 -15.37 6.50 -4.36
C HIS A 213 -14.17 7.34 -4.78
N LYS A 214 -13.76 7.20 -6.05
CA LYS A 214 -12.58 7.90 -6.59
C LYS A 214 -12.85 9.38 -6.90
N ARG A 215 -14.11 9.74 -7.07
CA ARG A 215 -14.56 11.10 -7.39
C ARG A 215 -15.42 11.64 -6.26
N ALA A 216 -15.21 12.91 -5.92
CA ALA A 216 -15.80 13.52 -4.74
C ALA A 216 -17.20 14.14 -4.96
N LYS A 217 -17.61 14.30 -6.21
CA LYS A 217 -18.87 14.96 -6.54
C LYS A 217 -19.98 13.97 -6.90
N ASP A 218 -21.24 14.42 -6.81
CA ASP A 218 -22.39 13.64 -7.20
C ASP A 218 -22.32 13.19 -8.67
N GLY A 219 -22.73 11.96 -8.94
CA GLY A 219 -22.69 11.38 -10.28
C GLY A 219 -21.30 11.01 -10.76
N ASP A 220 -20.35 10.76 -9.85
CA ASP A 220 -18.97 10.39 -10.17
C ASP A 220 -18.23 11.42 -11.06
N GLN A 221 -18.40 12.71 -10.77
CA GLN A 221 -17.77 13.83 -11.46
C GLN A 221 -16.54 14.38 -10.73
#